data_f655848d61ccc424679c0c70a08d25b5
#
_entry.id   f655848d61ccc424679c0c70a08d25b5
#
_cell.length_a   1.000
_cell.length_b   1.000
_cell.length_c   1.000
_cell.angle_alpha   90.00
_cell.angle_beta   90.00
_cell.angle_gamma   90.00
#
_symmetry.space_group_name_H-M   'P 1'
#
loop_
_entity.id
_entity.type
_entity.pdbx_description
1 polymer ?
#
loop_
_entity_poly.entity_id
_entity_poly.type
_entity_poly.pdbx_seq_one_letter_code
_entity_poly.pdbx_strand_id
1 'polypeptide(L)'
;MRFETSDEALFKAWWIEVSDNYICVRQQSNVVKLYDKDGKFLCNIGAMGNGPGEYPVTIYDGSIDERGGHIFLSLFYGKKIMMYGLDGKWIKDINLPGQINKPKIEVNADGTLSVVHMPFEEGTPIAFRMDTDRNILSQIPALDYMLAGNFDNEIFSYRNTGTFDFFYTGIDTTFTYDTEANKLIPRFTMNFPGFAQKPIHIYTELPNHILIHYYTWDKGRFTPGGDILVDKMKMSSSQYHLVNDFYGNLPIPNPNNHFNKGRFIFNVEPAALQEMIEAHLASGKCPPEAKAQLKELAATLHENDNNLMFVGKLKR
;
A
#
# COMPACT_ATOMS: atom_id res chain seq x y z
N MET A 1 5.80 3.20 17.61
CA MET A 1 6.01 4.64 17.36
C MET A 1 4.68 5.37 17.52
N ARG A 2 4.70 6.57 18.07
CA ARG A 2 3.53 7.48 18.14
C ARG A 2 3.75 8.62 17.18
N PHE A 3 2.69 9.06 16.51
CA PHE A 3 2.75 10.29 15.72
C PHE A 3 2.50 11.50 16.61
N GLU A 4 3.04 12.65 16.21
CA GLU A 4 2.78 13.94 16.85
C GLU A 4 1.27 14.23 16.90
N THR A 5 0.79 14.74 18.04
CA THR A 5 -0.62 15.04 18.29
C THR A 5 -0.83 16.57 18.35
N SER A 6 -0.63 17.24 17.22
CA SER A 6 -1.08 18.63 17.02
C SER A 6 -2.22 18.63 15.99
N ASP A 7 -3.04 19.65 15.97
CA ASP A 7 -4.18 19.74 15.04
C ASP A 7 -3.72 19.58 13.57
N GLU A 8 -2.55 20.11 13.24
CA GLU A 8 -1.97 20.00 11.91
C GLU A 8 -1.42 18.60 11.63
N ALA A 9 -1.00 17.86 12.65
CA ALA A 9 -0.42 16.53 12.53
C ALA A 9 -1.46 15.41 12.50
N LEU A 10 -2.67 15.61 12.99
CA LEU A 10 -3.71 14.59 13.01
C LEU A 10 -4.07 14.10 11.61
N PHE A 11 -4.28 12.80 11.44
CA PHE A 11 -4.64 12.20 10.17
C PHE A 11 -5.58 11.00 10.32
N LYS A 12 -6.30 10.73 9.23
CA LYS A 12 -7.00 9.47 9.01
C LYS A 12 -6.39 8.78 7.79
N ALA A 13 -5.52 7.81 8.03
CA ALA A 13 -4.79 7.17 6.96
C ALA A 13 -5.69 6.34 6.05
N TRP A 14 -5.54 6.52 4.75
CA TRP A 14 -5.97 5.56 3.74
C TRP A 14 -4.81 4.65 3.33
N TRP A 15 -3.61 5.21 3.20
CA TRP A 15 -2.39 4.48 2.87
C TRP A 15 -1.17 5.14 3.52
N ILE A 16 -0.23 4.33 3.98
CA ILE A 16 1.04 4.80 4.55
C ILE A 16 2.20 4.20 3.77
N GLU A 17 3.12 5.04 3.36
CA GLU A 17 4.42 4.64 2.83
C GLU A 17 5.51 5.04 3.82
N VAL A 18 6.39 4.09 4.14
CA VAL A 18 7.53 4.29 5.05
C VAL A 18 8.82 4.09 4.27
N SER A 19 9.64 5.11 4.22
CA SER A 19 11.00 5.07 3.71
C SER A 19 12.03 4.99 4.86
N ASP A 20 13.31 5.30 4.62
CA ASP A 20 14.30 5.21 5.70
C ASP A 20 14.20 6.38 6.67
N ASN A 21 13.85 7.58 6.19
CA ASN A 21 13.79 8.80 6.99
C ASN A 21 12.42 9.47 7.04
N TYR A 22 11.45 9.02 6.22
CA TYR A 22 10.16 9.69 6.07
C TYR A 22 9.01 8.71 6.11
N ILE A 23 7.85 9.24 6.54
CA ILE A 23 6.56 8.57 6.52
C ILE A 23 5.59 9.48 5.78
N CYS A 24 5.08 9.00 4.65
CA CYS A 24 4.08 9.70 3.85
C CYS A 24 2.70 9.08 4.11
N VAL A 25 1.77 9.90 4.59
CA VAL A 25 0.40 9.48 4.90
C VAL A 25 -0.55 10.06 3.87
N ARG A 26 -1.14 9.19 3.06
CA ARG A 26 -2.22 9.54 2.14
C ARG A 26 -3.56 9.35 2.84
N GLN A 27 -4.44 10.31 2.66
CA GLN A 27 -5.75 10.35 3.27
C GLN A 27 -6.84 10.36 2.20
N GLN A 28 -8.00 9.83 2.50
CA GLN A 28 -9.14 9.93 1.60
C GLN A 28 -9.75 11.33 1.69
N SER A 29 -9.83 12.02 0.55
CA SER A 29 -10.41 13.38 0.44
C SER A 29 -9.77 14.42 1.38
N ASN A 30 -8.47 14.25 1.66
CA ASN A 30 -7.72 15.20 2.49
C ASN A 30 -6.27 15.29 1.99
N VAL A 31 -5.54 16.28 2.51
CA VAL A 31 -4.15 16.55 2.13
C VAL A 31 -3.21 15.42 2.56
N VAL A 32 -2.23 15.13 1.72
CA VAL A 32 -1.15 14.18 2.03
C VAL A 32 -0.23 14.81 3.08
N LYS A 33 0.18 14.04 4.08
CA LYS A 33 1.05 14.52 5.17
C LYS A 33 2.40 13.81 5.15
N LEU A 34 3.44 14.54 5.48
CA LEU A 34 4.80 14.02 5.63
C LEU A 34 5.23 14.12 7.09
N TYR A 35 5.81 13.04 7.58
CA TYR A 35 6.42 12.93 8.91
C TYR A 35 7.86 12.45 8.76
N ASP A 36 8.68 12.74 9.76
CA ASP A 36 9.97 12.08 9.88
C ASP A 36 9.81 10.62 10.36
N LYS A 37 10.91 9.87 10.38
CA LYS A 37 10.94 8.46 10.80
C LYS A 37 10.52 8.24 12.26
N ASP A 38 10.51 9.28 13.09
CA ASP A 38 10.17 9.22 14.50
C ASP A 38 8.71 9.65 14.76
N GLY A 39 7.97 10.01 13.70
CA GLY A 39 6.54 10.37 13.74
C GLY A 39 6.28 11.86 13.99
N LYS A 40 7.30 12.71 13.93
CA LYS A 40 7.13 14.15 14.01
C LYS A 40 6.60 14.70 12.69
N PHE A 41 5.57 15.54 12.76
CA PHE A 41 4.99 16.19 11.59
C PHE A 41 6.00 17.17 10.96
N LEU A 42 6.15 17.10 9.65
CA LEU A 42 7.04 17.98 8.87
C LEU A 42 6.23 19.00 8.08
N CYS A 43 5.32 18.54 7.24
CA CYS A 43 4.50 19.40 6.39
C CYS A 43 3.34 18.66 5.72
N ASN A 44 2.42 19.41 5.16
CA ASN A 44 1.49 18.92 4.15
C ASN A 44 2.17 18.92 2.77
N ILE A 45 1.87 17.92 1.94
CA ILE A 45 2.34 17.84 0.56
C ILE A 45 1.25 18.40 -0.34
N GLY A 46 1.49 19.58 -0.91
CA GLY A 46 0.49 20.31 -1.69
C GLY A 46 -0.73 20.74 -0.85
N ALA A 47 -1.88 20.85 -1.51
CA ALA A 47 -3.15 21.21 -0.88
C ALA A 47 -4.33 20.63 -1.65
N MET A 48 -5.51 20.63 -1.01
CA MET A 48 -6.77 20.30 -1.70
C MET A 48 -7.25 21.50 -2.52
N GLY A 49 -7.54 21.28 -3.79
CA GLY A 49 -8.00 22.35 -4.69
C GLY A 49 -7.72 22.08 -6.16
N ASN A 50 -7.77 23.14 -7.00
CA ASN A 50 -7.58 23.06 -8.44
C ASN A 50 -6.46 24.00 -8.96
N GLY A 51 -5.72 24.63 -8.07
CA GLY A 51 -4.59 25.49 -8.40
C GLY A 51 -3.30 24.71 -8.70
N PRO A 52 -2.20 25.41 -9.05
CA PRO A 52 -0.90 24.80 -9.19
C PRO A 52 -0.46 24.13 -7.89
N GLY A 53 -0.07 22.86 -7.95
CA GLY A 53 0.32 22.08 -6.77
C GLY A 53 -0.85 21.68 -5.86
N GLU A 54 -2.07 21.85 -6.31
CA GLU A 54 -3.27 21.37 -5.64
C GLU A 54 -3.85 20.15 -6.35
N TYR A 55 -4.63 19.35 -5.63
CA TYR A 55 -5.33 18.20 -6.18
C TYR A 55 -6.78 18.15 -5.70
N PRO A 56 -7.74 17.98 -6.64
CA PRO A 56 -9.17 18.08 -6.34
C PRO A 56 -9.78 16.82 -5.74
N VAL A 57 -9.03 15.71 -5.76
CA VAL A 57 -9.49 14.37 -5.37
C VAL A 57 -8.39 13.64 -4.59
N THR A 58 -8.76 12.51 -4.02
CA THR A 58 -7.84 11.63 -3.30
C THR A 58 -6.60 11.27 -4.14
N ILE A 59 -5.43 11.41 -3.54
CA ILE A 59 -4.18 10.88 -4.09
C ILE A 59 -4.22 9.36 -4.04
N TYR A 60 -4.16 8.75 -5.20
CA TYR A 60 -4.33 7.30 -5.33
C TYR A 60 -3.03 6.53 -5.07
N ASP A 61 -1.92 7.01 -5.64
CA ASP A 61 -0.60 6.46 -5.35
C ASP A 61 0.46 7.55 -5.27
N GLY A 62 1.62 7.20 -4.72
CA GLY A 62 2.77 8.08 -4.63
C GLY A 62 4.04 7.32 -4.33
N SER A 63 5.16 7.99 -4.47
CA SER A 63 6.47 7.43 -4.17
C SER A 63 7.40 8.52 -3.63
N ILE A 64 8.16 8.16 -2.58
CA ILE A 64 9.18 9.02 -1.98
C ILE A 64 10.52 8.69 -2.63
N ASP A 65 11.15 9.70 -3.21
CA ASP A 65 12.54 9.67 -3.66
C ASP A 65 13.41 10.44 -2.66
N GLU A 66 13.92 9.76 -1.64
CA GLU A 66 14.79 10.40 -0.65
C GLU A 66 16.10 10.91 -1.26
N ARG A 67 16.65 10.23 -2.28
CA ARG A 67 17.91 10.61 -2.91
C ARG A 67 17.78 11.86 -3.75
N GLY A 68 16.71 11.95 -4.53
CA GLY A 68 16.41 13.14 -5.32
C GLY A 68 15.77 14.26 -4.51
N GLY A 69 15.32 14.00 -3.29
CA GLY A 69 14.62 14.98 -2.45
C GLY A 69 13.20 15.28 -2.91
N HIS A 70 12.52 14.29 -3.51
CA HIS A 70 11.23 14.50 -4.14
C HIS A 70 10.14 13.53 -3.63
N ILE A 71 8.90 13.96 -3.80
CA ILE A 71 7.71 13.13 -3.63
C ILE A 71 6.88 13.23 -4.91
N PHE A 72 6.53 12.08 -5.46
CA PHE A 72 5.67 11.98 -6.64
C PHE A 72 4.28 11.51 -6.22
N LEU A 73 3.24 12.21 -6.66
CA LEU A 73 1.85 11.88 -6.36
C LEU A 73 1.04 11.72 -7.64
N SER A 74 0.13 10.75 -7.66
CA SER A 74 -0.81 10.53 -8.76
C SER A 74 -2.25 10.49 -8.27
N LEU A 75 -3.16 10.98 -9.10
CA LEU A 75 -4.60 10.91 -8.89
C LEU A 75 -5.13 9.51 -9.22
N PHE A 76 -6.37 9.23 -8.80
CA PHE A 76 -7.12 8.03 -9.16
C PHE A 76 -7.22 7.84 -10.69
N TYR A 77 -7.36 8.94 -11.40
CA TYR A 77 -7.25 9.03 -12.87
C TYR A 77 -6.76 10.43 -13.26
N GLY A 78 -6.04 10.53 -14.37
CA GLY A 78 -5.54 11.82 -14.83
C GLY A 78 -4.47 11.71 -15.90
N LYS A 79 -3.96 12.88 -16.30
CA LYS A 79 -2.92 13.01 -17.33
C LYS A 79 -1.65 13.65 -16.77
N LYS A 80 -1.39 13.51 -15.47
CA LYS A 80 -0.20 14.07 -14.83
C LYS A 80 0.22 13.27 -13.61
N ILE A 81 1.51 13.34 -13.32
CA ILE A 81 2.12 12.99 -12.03
C ILE A 81 2.62 14.31 -11.43
N MET A 82 2.30 14.59 -10.19
CA MET A 82 2.70 15.81 -9.51
C MET A 82 4.00 15.56 -8.74
N MET A 83 4.95 16.50 -8.85
CA MET A 83 6.26 16.43 -8.21
C MET A 83 6.38 17.52 -7.16
N TYR A 84 6.74 17.13 -5.93
CA TYR A 84 6.94 18.00 -4.78
C TYR A 84 8.33 17.79 -4.18
N GLY A 85 8.82 18.81 -3.48
CA GLY A 85 9.98 18.67 -2.59
C GLY A 85 9.61 17.98 -1.28
N LEU A 86 10.61 17.52 -0.53
CA LEU A 86 10.42 16.99 0.84
C LEU A 86 9.99 18.08 1.84
N ASP A 87 9.99 19.36 1.43
CA ASP A 87 9.42 20.49 2.17
C ASP A 87 7.92 20.71 1.87
N GLY A 88 7.31 19.82 1.10
CA GLY A 88 5.91 19.87 0.71
C GLY A 88 5.57 20.82 -0.43
N LYS A 89 6.54 21.59 -0.92
CA LYS A 89 6.30 22.56 -1.99
C LYS A 89 6.23 21.91 -3.34
N TRP A 90 5.25 22.33 -4.12
CA TRP A 90 5.10 21.92 -5.50
C TRP A 90 6.29 22.40 -6.35
N ILE A 91 6.79 21.50 -7.18
CA ILE A 91 7.88 21.77 -8.14
C ILE A 91 7.32 21.88 -9.54
N LYS A 92 6.65 20.82 -10.02
CA LYS A 92 6.05 20.78 -11.35
C LYS A 92 5.01 19.67 -11.50
N ASP A 93 4.18 19.78 -12.52
CA ASP A 93 3.38 18.67 -13.04
C ASP A 93 4.14 18.01 -14.20
N ILE A 94 4.30 16.69 -14.14
CA ILE A 94 4.82 15.87 -15.22
C ILE A 94 3.63 15.40 -16.04
N ASN A 95 3.33 16.11 -17.14
CA ASN A 95 2.20 15.78 -18.00
C ASN A 95 2.45 14.49 -18.79
N LEU A 96 1.44 13.64 -18.84
CA LEU A 96 1.47 12.36 -19.54
C LEU A 96 0.84 12.47 -20.92
N PRO A 97 1.27 11.67 -21.90
CA PRO A 97 0.70 11.68 -23.26
C PRO A 97 -0.75 11.17 -23.29
N GLY A 98 -1.13 10.34 -22.35
CA GLY A 98 -2.46 9.74 -22.21
C GLY A 98 -2.95 9.74 -20.77
N GLN A 99 -4.23 9.40 -20.60
CA GLN A 99 -4.81 9.22 -19.27
C GLN A 99 -4.30 7.91 -18.64
N ILE A 100 -3.93 7.99 -17.38
CA ILE A 100 -3.66 6.82 -16.55
C ILE A 100 -4.81 6.64 -15.54
N ASN A 101 -5.13 5.39 -15.24
CA ASN A 101 -6.21 5.03 -14.33
C ASN A 101 -5.69 4.09 -13.26
N LYS A 102 -5.99 4.35 -12.00
CA LYS A 102 -5.53 3.59 -10.83
C LYS A 102 -4.03 3.26 -10.89
N PRO A 103 -3.17 4.25 -11.11
CA PRO A 103 -1.74 4.03 -11.32
C PRO A 103 -1.05 3.57 -10.05
N LYS A 104 0.05 2.84 -10.25
CA LYS A 104 1.09 2.58 -9.24
C LYS A 104 2.40 3.14 -9.78
N ILE A 105 3.11 3.90 -8.96
CA ILE A 105 4.33 4.62 -9.33
C ILE A 105 5.50 4.12 -8.50
N GLU A 106 6.63 3.91 -9.14
CA GLU A 106 7.91 3.65 -8.48
C GLU A 106 8.99 4.56 -9.04
N VAL A 107 9.80 5.11 -8.15
CA VAL A 107 11.00 5.86 -8.53
C VAL A 107 12.16 4.89 -8.67
N ASN A 108 12.75 4.83 -9.85
CA ASN A 108 13.90 3.99 -10.13
C ASN A 108 15.19 4.59 -9.55
N ALA A 109 16.24 3.78 -9.43
CA ALA A 109 17.52 4.21 -8.88
C ALA A 109 18.18 5.36 -9.67
N ASP A 110 17.84 5.52 -10.95
CA ASP A 110 18.33 6.57 -11.85
C ASP A 110 17.43 7.82 -11.88
N GLY A 111 16.42 7.91 -11.01
CA GLY A 111 15.48 9.03 -10.93
C GLY A 111 14.34 8.99 -11.95
N THR A 112 14.29 7.99 -12.82
CA THR A 112 13.14 7.78 -13.71
C THR A 112 11.94 7.20 -12.97
N LEU A 113 10.75 7.33 -13.54
CA LEU A 113 9.51 6.80 -12.99
C LEU A 113 9.08 5.56 -13.78
N SER A 114 8.77 4.51 -13.08
CA SER A 114 8.03 3.36 -13.59
C SER A 114 6.58 3.46 -13.18
N VAL A 115 5.68 3.26 -14.11
CA VAL A 115 4.23 3.36 -13.89
C VAL A 115 3.56 2.10 -14.42
N VAL A 116 2.68 1.53 -13.61
CA VAL A 116 1.71 0.51 -14.02
C VAL A 116 0.33 1.09 -13.80
N HIS A 117 -0.57 0.93 -14.73
CA HIS A 117 -1.94 1.44 -14.56
C HIS A 117 -2.97 0.56 -15.26
N MET A 118 -4.22 0.76 -14.95
CA MET A 118 -5.32 -0.02 -15.51
C MET A 118 -5.69 0.51 -16.91
N PRO A 119 -5.47 -0.26 -17.99
CA PRO A 119 -5.78 0.15 -19.36
C PRO A 119 -7.27 -0.09 -19.67
N PHE A 120 -7.92 0.86 -20.37
CA PHE A 120 -9.32 0.75 -20.82
C PHE A 120 -9.47 0.68 -22.33
N GLU A 121 -8.48 1.13 -23.08
CA GLU A 121 -8.54 1.24 -24.53
C GLU A 121 -7.37 0.50 -25.18
N GLU A 122 -7.60 -0.09 -26.33
CA GLU A 122 -6.55 -0.68 -27.16
C GLU A 122 -5.42 0.32 -27.43
N GLY A 123 -4.19 -0.18 -27.44
CA GLY A 123 -3.00 0.65 -27.63
C GLY A 123 -2.55 1.46 -26.41
N THR A 124 -3.36 1.49 -25.34
CA THR A 124 -2.92 2.08 -24.07
C THR A 124 -1.87 1.18 -23.42
N PRO A 125 -0.72 1.70 -22.95
CA PRO A 125 0.25 0.87 -22.27
C PRO A 125 -0.33 0.43 -20.91
N ILE A 126 -0.05 -0.81 -20.49
CA ILE A 126 -0.30 -1.26 -19.11
C ILE A 126 0.84 -0.82 -18.18
N ALA A 127 2.04 -0.71 -18.71
CA ALA A 127 3.21 -0.28 -17.98
C ALA A 127 4.11 0.58 -18.87
N PHE A 128 4.78 1.54 -18.27
CA PHE A 128 5.79 2.37 -18.97
C PHE A 128 6.83 2.91 -18.00
N ARG A 129 7.97 3.29 -18.54
CA ARG A 129 9.02 4.04 -17.86
C ARG A 129 9.21 5.39 -18.52
N MET A 130 9.39 6.43 -17.72
CA MET A 130 9.55 7.81 -18.19
C MET A 130 10.55 8.58 -17.33
N ASP A 131 11.12 9.64 -17.90
CA ASP A 131 11.84 10.64 -17.11
C ASP A 131 10.93 11.76 -16.59
N THR A 132 11.48 12.65 -15.79
CA THR A 132 10.74 13.80 -15.24
C THR A 132 10.57 14.94 -16.27
N ASP A 133 11.16 14.82 -17.45
CA ASP A 133 11.02 15.76 -18.59
C ASP A 133 9.99 15.28 -19.62
N ARG A 134 9.18 14.28 -19.26
CA ARG A 134 8.04 13.73 -20.01
C ARG A 134 8.43 12.82 -21.18
N ASN A 135 9.67 12.40 -21.29
CA ASN A 135 10.06 11.44 -22.31
C ASN A 135 9.67 10.02 -21.86
N ILE A 136 8.89 9.32 -22.66
CA ILE A 136 8.62 7.89 -22.48
C ILE A 136 9.84 7.13 -22.97
N LEU A 137 10.52 6.44 -22.04
CA LEU A 137 11.76 5.70 -22.33
C LEU A 137 11.45 4.28 -22.83
N SER A 138 10.41 3.67 -22.26
CA SER A 138 9.91 2.37 -22.69
C SER A 138 8.45 2.21 -22.29
N GLN A 139 7.70 1.35 -22.99
CA GLN A 139 6.32 1.03 -22.67
C GLN A 139 5.96 -0.38 -23.09
N ILE A 140 4.97 -0.95 -22.41
CA ILE A 140 4.39 -2.26 -22.72
C ILE A 140 2.93 -2.03 -23.05
N PRO A 141 2.49 -2.24 -24.30
CA PRO A 141 1.08 -2.12 -24.65
C PRO A 141 0.25 -3.18 -23.93
N ALA A 142 -0.95 -2.82 -23.52
CA ALA A 142 -1.90 -3.79 -23.00
C ALA A 142 -2.35 -4.74 -24.11
N LEU A 143 -2.41 -6.03 -23.78
CA LEU A 143 -3.06 -7.03 -24.64
C LEU A 143 -4.58 -7.00 -24.36
N ASP A 144 -5.39 -7.49 -25.30
CA ASP A 144 -6.85 -7.43 -25.22
C ASP A 144 -7.40 -7.98 -23.90
N TYR A 145 -6.86 -9.10 -23.42
CA TYR A 145 -7.28 -9.71 -22.15
C TYR A 145 -6.88 -8.89 -20.91
N MET A 146 -6.05 -7.87 -21.05
CA MET A 146 -5.63 -6.95 -19.97
C MET A 146 -6.53 -5.73 -19.90
N LEU A 147 -7.38 -5.49 -20.88
CA LEU A 147 -8.24 -4.32 -20.90
C LEU A 147 -9.30 -4.42 -19.80
N ALA A 148 -9.46 -3.34 -19.05
CA ALA A 148 -10.47 -3.24 -18.01
C ALA A 148 -11.83 -2.92 -18.62
N GLY A 149 -12.84 -3.73 -18.30
CA GLY A 149 -14.21 -3.48 -18.74
C GLY A 149 -14.91 -2.37 -17.95
N ASN A 150 -14.45 -2.11 -16.73
CA ASN A 150 -14.99 -1.08 -15.81
C ASN A 150 -13.99 -0.76 -14.69
N PHE A 151 -14.36 0.12 -13.77
CA PHE A 151 -13.55 0.51 -12.62
C PHE A 151 -13.63 -0.43 -11.41
N ASP A 152 -14.30 -1.59 -11.49
CA ASP A 152 -14.39 -2.56 -10.39
C ASP A 152 -13.08 -3.33 -10.18
N ASN A 153 -12.27 -3.43 -11.25
CA ASN A 153 -10.93 -4.01 -11.16
C ASN A 153 -9.95 -3.07 -10.42
N GLU A 154 -8.88 -3.69 -9.87
CA GLU A 154 -7.87 -2.99 -9.07
C GLU A 154 -6.47 -3.47 -9.41
N ILE A 155 -5.50 -2.58 -9.27
CA ILE A 155 -4.07 -2.92 -9.27
C ILE A 155 -3.54 -2.70 -7.85
N PHE A 156 -3.04 -3.76 -7.24
CA PHE A 156 -2.34 -3.72 -5.96
C PHE A 156 -0.84 -3.87 -6.20
N SER A 157 -0.01 -3.02 -5.59
CA SER A 157 1.44 -3.12 -5.66
C SER A 157 2.04 -2.78 -4.30
N TYR A 158 2.70 -3.75 -3.70
CA TYR A 158 3.28 -3.63 -2.35
C TYR A 158 4.80 -3.60 -2.37
N ARG A 159 5.47 -4.08 -3.43
CA ARG A 159 6.92 -3.97 -3.68
C ARG A 159 7.80 -4.54 -2.56
N ASN A 160 7.35 -5.63 -1.93
CA ASN A 160 8.04 -6.23 -0.79
C ASN A 160 9.26 -7.06 -1.20
N THR A 161 9.37 -7.43 -2.47
CA THR A 161 10.48 -8.23 -3.01
C THR A 161 11.65 -7.37 -3.51
N GLY A 162 11.49 -6.05 -3.54
CA GLY A 162 12.47 -5.12 -4.09
C GLY A 162 12.39 -4.99 -5.61
N THR A 163 11.32 -5.54 -6.21
CA THR A 163 10.98 -5.40 -7.63
C THR A 163 9.64 -4.65 -7.75
N PHE A 164 9.32 -4.16 -8.93
CA PHE A 164 8.00 -3.58 -9.17
C PHE A 164 6.99 -4.70 -9.45
N ASP A 165 6.56 -5.37 -8.38
CA ASP A 165 5.52 -6.39 -8.41
C ASP A 165 4.13 -5.76 -8.25
N PHE A 166 3.15 -6.33 -8.94
CA PHE A 166 1.75 -5.92 -8.83
C PHE A 166 0.80 -7.09 -9.10
N PHE A 167 -0.37 -7.01 -8.49
CA PHE A 167 -1.50 -7.89 -8.75
C PHE A 167 -2.60 -7.10 -9.46
N TYR A 168 -3.03 -7.58 -10.62
CA TYR A 168 -4.16 -7.03 -11.36
C TYR A 168 -5.35 -7.96 -11.27
N THR A 169 -6.41 -7.52 -10.59
CA THR A 169 -7.59 -8.34 -10.31
C THR A 169 -8.32 -8.79 -11.58
N GLY A 170 -8.29 -7.98 -12.65
CA GLY A 170 -8.89 -8.32 -13.94
C GLY A 170 -8.25 -9.50 -14.65
N ILE A 171 -6.99 -9.82 -14.34
CA ILE A 171 -6.24 -10.93 -14.93
C ILE A 171 -6.04 -12.06 -13.91
N ASP A 172 -6.24 -11.78 -12.62
CA ASP A 172 -6.03 -12.72 -11.53
C ASP A 172 -4.59 -13.30 -11.48
N THR A 173 -3.62 -12.49 -11.74
CA THR A 173 -2.21 -12.88 -11.76
C THR A 173 -1.36 -11.78 -11.13
N THR A 174 -0.38 -12.18 -10.30
CA THR A 174 0.70 -11.27 -9.92
C THR A 174 1.75 -11.21 -11.02
N PHE A 175 2.25 -10.02 -11.27
CA PHE A 175 3.30 -9.75 -12.25
C PHE A 175 4.47 -9.03 -11.60
N THR A 176 5.65 -9.20 -12.15
CA THR A 176 6.77 -8.29 -11.97
C THR A 176 6.94 -7.49 -13.25
N TYR A 177 7.00 -6.17 -13.14
CA TYR A 177 7.46 -5.29 -14.21
C TYR A 177 8.99 -5.20 -14.13
N ASP A 178 9.65 -5.92 -15.02
CA ASP A 178 11.09 -5.79 -15.26
C ASP A 178 11.33 -4.52 -16.09
N THR A 179 11.76 -3.46 -15.44
CA THR A 179 11.92 -2.13 -16.04
C THR A 179 13.15 -2.04 -16.94
N GLU A 180 14.15 -2.89 -16.73
CA GLU A 180 15.36 -2.95 -17.56
C GLU A 180 15.10 -3.72 -18.87
N ALA A 181 14.50 -4.90 -18.76
CA ALA A 181 14.13 -5.71 -19.91
C ALA A 181 12.84 -5.25 -20.61
N ASN A 182 12.11 -4.28 -20.02
CA ASN A 182 10.79 -3.80 -20.45
C ASN A 182 9.80 -4.95 -20.68
N LYS A 183 9.60 -5.79 -19.66
CA LYS A 183 8.75 -6.99 -19.73
C LYS A 183 7.86 -7.13 -18.51
N LEU A 184 6.65 -7.66 -18.72
CA LEU A 184 5.81 -8.20 -17.66
C LEU A 184 6.07 -9.68 -17.50
N ILE A 185 6.48 -10.08 -16.31
CA ILE A 185 6.79 -11.48 -15.97
C ILE A 185 5.65 -11.97 -15.05
N PRO A 186 4.78 -12.91 -15.49
CA PRO A 186 3.77 -13.50 -14.63
C PRO A 186 4.45 -14.32 -13.53
N ARG A 187 3.98 -14.18 -12.30
CA ARG A 187 4.61 -14.76 -11.12
C ARG A 187 3.76 -15.84 -10.46
N PHE A 188 2.49 -15.52 -10.20
CA PHE A 188 1.66 -16.38 -9.38
C PHE A 188 0.18 -16.16 -9.65
N THR A 189 -0.56 -17.26 -9.63
CA THR A 189 -2.01 -17.32 -9.45
C THR A 189 -2.33 -18.56 -8.62
N MET A 190 -3.45 -18.55 -7.90
CA MET A 190 -3.86 -19.66 -7.05
C MET A 190 -5.20 -20.24 -7.52
N ASN A 191 -5.31 -21.56 -7.50
CA ASN A 191 -6.59 -22.24 -7.59
C ASN A 191 -7.21 -22.36 -6.18
N PHE A 192 -8.53 -22.22 -6.11
CA PHE A 192 -9.30 -22.36 -4.86
C PHE A 192 -10.18 -23.62 -4.95
N PRO A 193 -9.62 -24.80 -4.66
CA PRO A 193 -10.40 -26.04 -4.70
C PRO A 193 -11.52 -26.00 -3.66
N GLY A 194 -12.69 -26.51 -4.02
CA GLY A 194 -13.87 -26.51 -3.13
C GLY A 194 -14.79 -25.30 -3.30
N PHE A 195 -14.43 -24.31 -4.10
CA PHE A 195 -15.32 -23.20 -4.48
C PHE A 195 -15.90 -23.43 -5.87
N ALA A 196 -17.21 -23.23 -6.03
CA ALA A 196 -17.87 -23.32 -7.35
C ALA A 196 -17.43 -22.20 -8.29
N GLN A 197 -17.11 -21.05 -7.72
CA GLN A 197 -16.51 -19.91 -8.40
C GLN A 197 -15.34 -19.41 -7.57
N LYS A 198 -14.28 -18.96 -8.23
CA LYS A 198 -13.10 -18.40 -7.54
C LYS A 198 -13.52 -17.21 -6.67
N PRO A 199 -13.19 -17.20 -5.36
CA PRO A 199 -13.56 -16.11 -4.48
C PRO A 199 -12.80 -14.85 -4.86
N ILE A 200 -13.34 -13.67 -4.52
CA ILE A 200 -12.56 -12.42 -4.59
C ILE A 200 -11.40 -12.51 -3.62
N HIS A 201 -10.23 -12.19 -4.06
CA HIS A 201 -9.00 -12.31 -3.26
C HIS A 201 -7.96 -11.27 -3.65
N ILE A 202 -6.98 -11.10 -2.77
CA ILE A 202 -5.84 -10.20 -2.94
C ILE A 202 -4.58 -10.99 -2.61
N TYR A 203 -3.56 -10.84 -3.44
CA TYR A 203 -2.23 -11.38 -3.22
C TYR A 203 -1.28 -10.29 -2.71
N THR A 204 -0.52 -10.61 -1.67
CA THR A 204 0.61 -9.79 -1.19
C THR A 204 1.87 -10.63 -1.24
N GLU A 205 2.73 -10.34 -2.20
CA GLU A 205 3.98 -11.06 -2.35
C GLU A 205 5.00 -10.58 -1.32
N LEU A 206 5.62 -11.52 -0.61
CA LEU A 206 6.75 -11.35 0.30
C LEU A 206 7.98 -12.06 -0.27
N PRO A 207 9.21 -11.83 0.23
CA PRO A 207 10.40 -12.49 -0.30
C PRO A 207 10.27 -14.02 -0.42
N ASN A 208 9.81 -14.70 0.62
CA ASN A 208 9.72 -16.17 0.68
C ASN A 208 8.29 -16.72 0.69
N HIS A 209 7.27 -15.86 0.78
CA HIS A 209 5.88 -16.27 0.91
C HIS A 209 4.97 -15.40 0.03
N ILE A 210 3.75 -15.89 -0.17
CA ILE A 210 2.64 -15.09 -0.69
C ILE A 210 1.52 -15.15 0.35
N LEU A 211 1.05 -13.99 0.77
CA LEU A 211 -0.13 -13.86 1.61
C LEU A 211 -1.34 -13.71 0.71
N ILE A 212 -2.41 -14.39 1.05
CA ILE A 212 -3.67 -14.33 0.32
C ILE A 212 -4.78 -14.06 1.31
N HIS A 213 -5.52 -13.00 1.10
CA HIS A 213 -6.79 -12.77 1.77
C HIS A 213 -7.91 -12.98 0.77
N TYR A 214 -8.95 -13.74 1.14
CA TYR A 214 -10.09 -13.96 0.27
C TYR A 214 -11.41 -13.63 0.96
N TYR A 215 -12.39 -13.27 0.15
CA TYR A 215 -13.74 -12.92 0.58
C TYR A 215 -14.71 -13.94 0.03
N THR A 216 -15.71 -14.31 0.84
CA THR A 216 -16.84 -15.11 0.43
C THR A 216 -18.09 -14.24 0.29
N TRP A 217 -19.01 -14.66 -0.55
CA TRP A 217 -20.30 -14.00 -0.66
C TRP A 217 -21.29 -14.73 0.24
N ASP A 218 -21.74 -14.04 1.29
CA ASP A 218 -22.76 -14.58 2.21
C ASP A 218 -23.89 -13.57 2.42
N LYS A 219 -25.14 -14.02 2.27
CA LYS A 219 -26.36 -13.23 2.50
C LYS A 219 -26.35 -11.85 1.85
N GLY A 220 -25.85 -11.75 0.63
CA GLY A 220 -25.85 -10.51 -0.14
C GLY A 220 -24.72 -9.54 0.22
N ARG A 221 -23.70 -9.96 0.94
CA ARG A 221 -22.51 -9.14 1.27
C ARG A 221 -21.22 -9.95 1.21
N PHE A 222 -20.11 -9.25 0.99
CA PHE A 222 -18.79 -9.84 1.13
C PHE A 222 -18.44 -9.98 2.60
N THR A 223 -17.97 -11.16 2.97
CA THR A 223 -17.47 -11.48 4.31
C THR A 223 -16.04 -12.00 4.21
N PRO A 224 -15.16 -11.72 5.16
CA PRO A 224 -13.83 -12.32 5.20
C PRO A 224 -13.95 -13.86 5.17
N GLY A 225 -13.30 -14.48 4.20
CA GLY A 225 -13.30 -15.96 4.06
C GLY A 225 -12.11 -16.59 4.77
N GLY A 226 -10.97 -15.90 4.80
CA GLY A 226 -9.78 -16.36 5.51
C GLY A 226 -8.47 -15.82 4.92
N ASP A 227 -7.40 -16.16 5.63
CA ASP A 227 -6.04 -15.80 5.30
C ASP A 227 -5.21 -17.07 5.02
N ILE A 228 -4.52 -17.09 3.87
CA ILE A 228 -3.70 -18.20 3.41
C ILE A 228 -2.27 -17.72 3.23
N LEU A 229 -1.32 -18.48 3.75
CA LEU A 229 0.11 -18.32 3.51
C LEU A 229 0.55 -19.39 2.51
N VAL A 230 1.22 -18.99 1.44
CA VAL A 230 1.89 -19.89 0.50
C VAL A 230 3.40 -19.80 0.70
N ASP A 231 4.04 -20.93 0.97
CA ASP A 231 5.51 -21.06 0.96
C ASP A 231 5.97 -21.18 -0.50
N LYS A 232 6.75 -20.22 -0.98
CA LYS A 232 7.20 -20.16 -2.39
C LYS A 232 8.20 -21.26 -2.76
N MET A 233 8.94 -21.79 -1.77
CA MET A 233 9.92 -22.85 -2.00
C MET A 233 9.28 -24.23 -2.08
N LYS A 234 8.31 -24.49 -1.17
CA LYS A 234 7.63 -25.78 -1.07
C LYS A 234 6.38 -25.86 -1.93
N MET A 235 5.89 -24.71 -2.42
CA MET A 235 4.60 -24.57 -3.12
C MET A 235 3.44 -25.22 -2.32
N SER A 236 3.50 -25.07 -1.00
CA SER A 236 2.47 -25.53 -0.07
C SER A 236 1.75 -24.35 0.56
N SER A 237 0.51 -24.55 0.91
CA SER A 237 -0.32 -23.50 1.52
C SER A 237 -0.91 -23.95 2.85
N SER A 238 -1.12 -23.00 3.75
CA SER A 238 -1.78 -23.20 5.05
C SER A 238 -2.56 -21.96 5.44
N GLN A 239 -3.57 -22.12 6.26
CA GLN A 239 -4.17 -20.97 6.95
C GLN A 239 -3.17 -20.41 7.97
N TYR A 240 -3.21 -19.10 8.18
CA TYR A 240 -2.35 -18.43 9.14
C TYR A 240 -3.09 -17.34 9.89
N HIS A 241 -2.52 -16.94 11.03
CA HIS A 241 -2.90 -15.76 11.77
C HIS A 241 -1.64 -14.94 12.05
N LEU A 242 -1.69 -13.65 11.77
CA LEU A 242 -0.61 -12.73 12.09
C LEU A 242 -0.79 -12.23 13.52
N VAL A 243 0.28 -12.28 14.30
CA VAL A 243 0.29 -11.78 15.68
C VAL A 243 1.51 -10.90 15.93
N ASN A 244 1.38 -9.96 16.84
CA ASN A 244 2.50 -9.19 17.36
C ASN A 244 3.04 -9.90 18.61
N ASP A 245 4.13 -10.66 18.45
CA ASP A 245 4.77 -11.42 19.51
C ASP A 245 5.44 -10.53 20.57
N PHE A 246 5.92 -9.35 20.19
CA PHE A 246 6.45 -8.35 21.13
C PHE A 246 5.39 -7.87 22.14
N TYR A 247 4.13 -7.84 21.73
CA TYR A 247 2.98 -7.48 22.57
C TYR A 247 2.11 -8.71 22.87
N GLY A 248 2.73 -9.80 23.30
CA GLY A 248 2.05 -10.97 23.84
C GLY A 248 1.12 -11.68 22.87
N ASN A 249 1.52 -11.79 21.63
CA ASN A 249 0.74 -12.37 20.53
C ASN A 249 -0.58 -11.63 20.26
N LEU A 250 -0.59 -10.30 20.41
CA LEU A 250 -1.73 -9.48 20.04
C LEU A 250 -2.10 -9.73 18.59
N PRO A 251 -3.34 -10.16 18.27
CA PRO A 251 -3.75 -10.44 16.90
C PRO A 251 -3.70 -9.19 16.03
N ILE A 252 -3.17 -9.33 14.81
CA ILE A 252 -3.14 -8.28 13.79
C ILE A 252 -4.24 -8.57 12.77
N PRO A 253 -5.26 -7.70 12.65
CA PRO A 253 -6.35 -7.89 11.68
C PRO A 253 -5.87 -7.59 10.26
N ASN A 254 -6.54 -8.17 9.26
CA ASN A 254 -6.32 -7.93 7.82
C ASN A 254 -4.83 -7.96 7.41
N PRO A 255 -4.12 -9.06 7.66
CA PRO A 255 -2.66 -9.12 7.61
C PRO A 255 -2.07 -8.72 6.24
N ASN A 256 -2.80 -8.93 5.14
CA ASN A 256 -2.33 -8.63 3.79
C ASN A 256 -2.07 -7.14 3.55
N ASN A 257 -2.73 -6.25 4.30
CA ASN A 257 -2.66 -4.80 4.08
C ASN A 257 -1.46 -4.14 4.81
N HIS A 258 -0.68 -4.92 5.55
CA HIS A 258 0.34 -4.39 6.43
C HIS A 258 1.78 -4.54 5.91
N PHE A 259 1.96 -4.93 4.66
CA PHE A 259 3.29 -5.13 4.09
C PHE A 259 3.49 -4.23 2.88
N ASN A 260 4.47 -3.33 2.95
CA ASN A 260 4.80 -2.43 1.84
C ASN A 260 6.30 -2.11 1.83
N LYS A 261 6.90 -2.15 0.64
CA LYS A 261 8.33 -1.84 0.40
C LYS A 261 9.28 -2.55 1.39
N GLY A 262 9.01 -3.84 1.63
CA GLY A 262 9.83 -4.68 2.52
C GLY A 262 9.69 -4.36 4.01
N ARG A 263 8.62 -3.70 4.41
CA ARG A 263 8.30 -3.38 5.81
C ARG A 263 6.93 -3.93 6.19
N PHE A 264 6.81 -4.35 7.43
CA PHE A 264 5.54 -4.50 8.12
C PHE A 264 5.12 -3.14 8.67
N ILE A 265 3.90 -2.71 8.41
CA ILE A 265 3.36 -1.40 8.80
C ILE A 265 1.94 -1.62 9.30
N PHE A 266 1.75 -1.58 10.61
CA PHE A 266 0.41 -1.63 11.21
C PHE A 266 0.12 -0.30 11.89
N ASN A 267 -0.68 0.52 11.24
CA ASN A 267 -1.16 1.79 11.75
C ASN A 267 -2.54 1.60 12.36
N VAL A 268 -2.75 2.10 13.56
CA VAL A 268 -3.97 1.88 14.32
C VAL A 268 -4.35 3.11 15.13
N GLU A 269 -5.62 3.44 15.17
CA GLU A 269 -6.17 4.50 16.01
C GLU A 269 -6.11 4.08 17.49
N PRO A 270 -5.89 5.00 18.45
CA PRO A 270 -5.76 4.68 19.86
C PRO A 270 -6.94 3.90 20.42
N ALA A 271 -8.18 4.32 20.13
CA ALA A 271 -9.40 3.63 20.59
C ALA A 271 -9.47 2.20 20.06
N ALA A 272 -9.20 1.98 18.77
CA ALA A 272 -9.20 0.65 18.17
C ALA A 272 -8.11 -0.25 18.78
N LEU A 273 -6.92 0.30 19.04
CA LEU A 273 -5.86 -0.44 19.72
C LEU A 273 -6.24 -0.83 21.14
N GLN A 274 -6.90 0.08 21.88
CA GLN A 274 -7.39 -0.19 23.22
C GLN A 274 -8.40 -1.35 23.22
N GLU A 275 -9.39 -1.32 22.33
CA GLU A 275 -10.35 -2.41 22.16
C GLU A 275 -9.67 -3.76 21.82
N MET A 276 -8.69 -3.74 20.94
CA MET A 276 -7.92 -4.93 20.59
C MET A 276 -7.18 -5.51 21.81
N ILE A 277 -6.53 -4.66 22.61
CA ILE A 277 -5.82 -5.07 23.84
C ILE A 277 -6.80 -5.66 24.85
N GLU A 278 -7.90 -4.99 25.12
CA GLU A 278 -8.93 -5.45 26.09
C GLU A 278 -9.50 -6.82 25.67
N ALA A 279 -9.87 -6.98 24.40
CA ALA A 279 -10.35 -8.24 23.85
C ALA A 279 -9.32 -9.35 23.99
N HIS A 280 -8.04 -9.06 23.69
CA HIS A 280 -6.96 -10.04 23.80
C HIS A 280 -6.69 -10.45 25.25
N LEU A 281 -6.70 -9.51 26.19
CA LEU A 281 -6.54 -9.79 27.62
C LEU A 281 -7.71 -10.64 28.17
N ALA A 282 -8.94 -10.37 27.70
CA ALA A 282 -10.13 -11.12 28.07
C ALA A 282 -10.19 -12.53 27.47
N SER A 283 -9.54 -12.77 26.33
CA SER A 283 -9.55 -14.06 25.62
C SER A 283 -8.84 -15.20 26.35
N GLY A 284 -8.02 -14.88 27.33
CA GLY A 284 -7.17 -15.84 28.04
C GLY A 284 -5.94 -16.33 27.22
N LYS A 285 -5.78 -15.89 25.98
CA LYS A 285 -4.66 -16.29 25.09
C LYS A 285 -3.39 -15.44 25.28
N CYS A 286 -3.51 -14.31 25.99
CA CYS A 286 -2.35 -13.45 26.28
C CYS A 286 -1.43 -14.15 27.28
N PRO A 287 -0.13 -14.33 26.98
CA PRO A 287 0.85 -14.85 27.89
C PRO A 287 0.92 -14.03 29.19
N PRO A 288 1.06 -14.67 30.37
CA PRO A 288 1.06 -13.97 31.65
C PRO A 288 2.10 -12.85 31.75
N GLU A 289 3.29 -13.06 31.20
CA GLU A 289 4.40 -12.11 31.16
C GLU A 289 4.11 -10.86 30.35
N ALA A 290 3.28 -10.95 29.31
CA ALA A 290 2.93 -9.83 28.44
C ALA A 290 1.75 -8.98 28.97
N LYS A 291 0.99 -9.50 29.94
CA LYS A 291 -0.21 -8.80 30.46
C LYS A 291 0.09 -7.43 31.05
N ALA A 292 1.20 -7.32 31.77
CA ALA A 292 1.60 -6.04 32.40
C ALA A 292 1.95 -5.00 31.31
N GLN A 293 2.72 -5.40 30.31
CA GLN A 293 3.12 -4.54 29.18
C GLN A 293 1.92 -4.06 28.37
N LEU A 294 0.95 -4.94 28.08
CA LEU A 294 -0.27 -4.56 27.36
C LEU A 294 -1.14 -3.60 28.16
N LYS A 295 -1.27 -3.80 29.46
CA LYS A 295 -2.01 -2.87 30.35
C LYS A 295 -1.32 -1.51 30.44
N GLU A 296 0.01 -1.48 30.49
CA GLU A 296 0.79 -0.26 30.46
C GLU A 296 0.59 0.48 29.15
N LEU A 297 0.67 -0.23 28.01
CA LEU A 297 0.39 0.38 26.70
C LEU A 297 -1.02 0.97 26.65
N ALA A 298 -2.04 0.19 27.06
CA ALA A 298 -3.44 0.65 27.07
C ALA A 298 -3.63 1.91 27.94
N ALA A 299 -3.00 1.97 29.11
CA ALA A 299 -3.08 3.12 30.02
C ALA A 299 -2.47 4.41 29.44
N THR A 300 -1.67 4.32 28.40
CA THR A 300 -1.05 5.47 27.71
C THR A 300 -1.79 5.91 26.46
N LEU A 301 -2.90 5.27 26.11
CA LEU A 301 -3.71 5.61 24.93
C LEU A 301 -4.78 6.64 25.31
N HIS A 302 -4.88 7.71 24.54
CA HIS A 302 -5.92 8.71 24.67
C HIS A 302 -6.68 8.82 23.35
N GLU A 303 -7.99 8.89 23.40
CA GLU A 303 -8.88 8.90 22.22
C GLU A 303 -8.55 10.02 21.23
N ASN A 304 -8.09 11.17 21.75
CA ASN A 304 -7.75 12.33 20.93
C ASN A 304 -6.29 12.35 20.45
N ASP A 305 -5.50 11.33 20.78
CA ASP A 305 -4.14 11.20 20.25
C ASP A 305 -4.15 10.82 18.77
N ASN A 306 -3.08 11.16 18.08
CA ASN A 306 -2.84 10.65 16.74
C ASN A 306 -2.57 9.13 16.78
N ASN A 307 -2.58 8.51 15.63
CA ASN A 307 -2.39 7.07 15.46
C ASN A 307 -1.06 6.56 16.04
N LEU A 308 -1.05 5.27 16.36
CA LEU A 308 0.15 4.53 16.64
C LEU A 308 0.54 3.68 15.43
N MET A 309 1.83 3.52 15.20
CA MET A 309 2.32 2.66 14.13
C MET A 309 3.32 1.64 14.68
N PHE A 310 3.06 0.37 14.40
CA PHE A 310 4.01 -0.72 14.57
C PHE A 310 4.71 -0.93 13.23
N VAL A 311 6.03 -0.82 13.23
CA VAL A 311 6.82 -0.94 12.01
C VAL A 311 8.00 -1.87 12.22
N GLY A 312 8.27 -2.72 11.22
CA GLY A 312 9.40 -3.65 11.22
C GLY A 312 9.92 -3.90 9.81
N LYS A 313 11.20 -4.20 9.65
CA LYS A 313 11.76 -4.63 8.37
C LYS A 313 11.52 -6.13 8.19
N LEU A 314 11.14 -6.55 6.98
CA LEU A 314 11.03 -7.97 6.64
C LEU A 314 12.43 -8.60 6.66
N LYS A 315 12.52 -9.79 7.24
CA LYS A 315 13.72 -10.63 7.12
C LYS A 315 13.79 -11.17 5.68
N ARG A 316 14.96 -11.07 5.06
CA ARG A 316 15.27 -11.64 3.75
C ARG A 316 15.75 -13.07 3.87
#